data_ca6ab72a5f39b6e675fbe1f835e66d97
#
_entry.id   ca6ab72a5f39b6e675fbe1f835e66d97
#
_cell.length_a   1.000
_cell.length_b   1.000
_cell.length_c   1.000
_cell.angle_alpha   90.00
_cell.angle_beta   90.00
_cell.angle_gamma   90.00
#
_symmetry.space_group_name_H-M   'P 1'
#
loop_
_entity.id
_entity.type
_entity.pdbx_description
1 polymer ?
#
loop_
_entity_poly.entity_id
_entity_poly.type
_entity_poly.pdbx_seq_one_letter_code
_entity_poly.pdbx_strand_id
1 'polypeptide(L)'
;VQIDIPNTTVAVETDRLVLREIDLGPFRIALDWSNLGHQRPYQVIAQDPNPAASSSDTTHPHVRDSYLCEGDGRAAIRKALQQGRLLDFFVLVRQVLETYSPDTAYVKLTDWDGRNCSDCGRLVGDDDCHCCERCGDEVCSECATSCNNCFEHFCSYHAGTCGSCDKPFCNRCLAACQACGGKFCKECLDEKKCPTCRGRDEDVCEYEDDPDEPDASDADDADDAAGSFHPVRLGQAAVLA
;
A
#
# COMPACT_ATOMS: atom_id res chain seq x y z
N VAL A 1 -33.57 24.76 8.07
CA VAL A 1 -33.02 25.72 7.10
C VAL A 1 -32.37 26.86 7.83
N GLN A 2 -31.13 27.17 7.53
CA GLN A 2 -30.36 28.28 8.07
C GLN A 2 -30.03 29.25 6.94
N ILE A 3 -30.25 30.55 7.16
CA ILE A 3 -29.97 31.60 6.20
C ILE A 3 -28.97 32.58 6.84
N ASP A 4 -27.82 32.72 6.21
CA ASP A 4 -26.76 33.63 6.62
C ASP A 4 -26.61 34.74 5.54
N ILE A 5 -27.27 35.88 5.78
CA ILE A 5 -27.28 36.99 4.81
C ILE A 5 -25.88 37.62 4.66
N PRO A 6 -25.14 37.91 5.73
CA PRO A 6 -23.77 38.42 5.63
C PRO A 6 -22.83 37.55 4.77
N ASN A 7 -22.92 36.24 4.89
CA ASN A 7 -22.08 35.29 4.18
C ASN A 7 -22.73 34.75 2.89
N THR A 8 -23.85 35.31 2.48
CA THR A 8 -24.57 34.91 1.25
C THR A 8 -24.85 33.40 1.16
N THR A 9 -25.15 32.75 2.30
CA THR A 9 -25.28 31.29 2.36
C THR A 9 -26.67 30.87 2.86
N VAL A 10 -27.26 29.88 2.19
CA VAL A 10 -28.40 29.13 2.69
C VAL A 10 -28.03 27.67 2.86
N ALA A 11 -28.33 27.11 4.02
CA ALA A 11 -27.96 25.74 4.34
C ALA A 11 -29.14 24.93 4.88
N VAL A 12 -29.14 23.64 4.55
CA VAL A 12 -30.08 22.63 5.03
C VAL A 12 -29.28 21.47 5.59
N GLU A 13 -29.69 20.96 6.75
CA GLU A 13 -29.14 19.74 7.33
C GLU A 13 -30.05 18.56 6.94
N THR A 14 -29.43 17.42 6.62
CA THR A 14 -30.13 16.16 6.39
C THR A 14 -30.40 15.47 7.72
N ASP A 15 -31.30 14.49 7.71
CA ASP A 15 -31.33 13.48 8.74
C ASP A 15 -30.02 12.65 8.69
N ARG A 16 -29.81 11.81 9.71
CA ARG A 16 -28.69 10.87 9.74
C ARG A 16 -28.78 9.89 8.58
N LEU A 17 -27.72 9.77 7.79
CA LEU A 17 -27.66 8.90 6.62
C LEU A 17 -26.96 7.58 6.97
N VAL A 18 -27.63 6.49 6.65
CA VAL A 18 -27.07 5.14 6.78
C VAL A 18 -27.19 4.45 5.41
N LEU A 19 -26.05 4.06 4.83
CA LEU A 19 -26.01 3.35 3.55
C LEU A 19 -25.37 1.97 3.75
N ARG A 20 -26.13 0.90 3.42
CA ARG A 20 -25.65 -0.49 3.57
C ARG A 20 -24.97 -0.76 4.93
N GLU A 21 -25.67 -0.36 6.00
CA GLU A 21 -25.21 -0.53 7.40
C GLU A 21 -24.08 0.41 7.84
N ILE A 22 -23.46 1.15 6.92
CA ILE A 22 -22.47 2.20 7.26
C ILE A 22 -23.19 3.47 7.66
N ASP A 23 -22.98 3.91 8.87
CA ASP A 23 -23.49 5.18 9.40
C ASP A 23 -22.57 6.33 8.99
N LEU A 24 -23.03 7.19 8.10
CA LEU A 24 -22.28 8.33 7.57
C LEU A 24 -22.59 9.65 8.30
N GLY A 25 -23.52 9.63 9.26
CA GLY A 25 -23.96 10.82 10.00
C GLY A 25 -24.84 11.76 9.18
N PRO A 26 -25.20 12.93 9.75
CA PRO A 26 -25.94 13.99 9.06
C PRO A 26 -25.00 14.87 8.24
N PHE A 27 -25.50 15.45 7.15
CA PHE A 27 -24.79 16.36 6.28
C PHE A 27 -25.44 17.73 6.24
N ARG A 28 -24.63 18.77 6.19
CA ARG A 28 -25.05 20.14 5.92
C ARG A 28 -24.78 20.46 4.44
N ILE A 29 -25.85 20.76 3.69
CA ILE A 29 -25.77 21.22 2.31
C ILE A 29 -25.80 22.75 2.37
N ALA A 30 -24.68 23.39 2.03
CA ALA A 30 -24.53 24.86 2.11
C ALA A 30 -24.38 25.44 0.69
N LEU A 31 -25.34 26.23 0.26
CA LEU A 31 -25.34 26.93 -1.03
C LEU A 31 -24.94 28.39 -0.81
N ASP A 32 -23.89 28.82 -1.52
CA ASP A 32 -23.51 30.23 -1.62
C ASP A 32 -24.17 30.84 -2.85
N TRP A 33 -25.19 31.68 -2.63
CA TRP A 33 -25.92 32.31 -3.72
C TRP A 33 -25.15 33.41 -4.44
N SER A 34 -24.03 33.92 -3.89
CA SER A 34 -23.15 34.83 -4.61
C SER A 34 -22.35 34.12 -5.73
N ASN A 35 -22.21 32.79 -5.59
CA ASN A 35 -21.44 31.94 -6.49
C ASN A 35 -22.30 31.09 -7.45
N LEU A 36 -23.59 31.40 -7.63
CA LEU A 36 -24.50 30.61 -8.48
C LEU A 36 -24.04 30.43 -9.94
N GLY A 37 -23.23 31.35 -10.46
CA GLY A 37 -22.65 31.25 -11.83
C GLY A 37 -21.37 30.43 -11.92
N HIS A 38 -20.82 29.97 -10.81
CA HIS A 38 -19.56 29.24 -10.75
C HIS A 38 -19.76 27.72 -10.78
N GLN A 39 -18.66 26.96 -10.99
CA GLN A 39 -18.72 25.50 -11.14
C GLN A 39 -19.14 24.77 -9.85
N ARG A 40 -18.89 25.36 -8.69
CA ARG A 40 -19.12 24.75 -7.37
C ARG A 40 -19.78 25.74 -6.42
N PRO A 41 -21.07 26.05 -6.62
CA PRO A 41 -21.76 27.05 -5.80
C PRO A 41 -22.17 26.53 -4.41
N TYR A 42 -21.98 25.24 -4.13
CA TYR A 42 -22.39 24.63 -2.86
C TYR A 42 -21.37 23.62 -2.35
N GLN A 43 -21.46 23.33 -1.07
CA GLN A 43 -20.68 22.32 -0.37
C GLN A 43 -21.61 21.36 0.38
N VAL A 44 -21.14 20.13 0.58
CA VAL A 44 -21.80 19.07 1.35
C VAL A 44 -20.84 18.67 2.48
N ILE A 45 -21.15 19.07 3.69
CA ILE A 45 -20.26 19.01 4.85
C ILE A 45 -20.83 18.01 5.85
N ALA A 46 -20.09 16.94 6.15
CA ALA A 46 -20.46 16.01 7.21
C ALA A 46 -20.44 16.71 8.57
N GLN A 47 -21.49 16.53 9.38
CA GLN A 47 -21.61 17.15 10.70
C GLN A 47 -21.10 16.23 11.82
N ASP A 48 -21.18 14.93 11.61
CA ASP A 48 -20.63 13.87 12.47
C ASP A 48 -19.89 12.90 11.55
N PRO A 49 -18.65 13.27 11.12
CA PRO A 49 -17.98 12.57 10.04
C PRO A 49 -17.50 11.18 10.46
N ASN A 50 -17.84 10.19 9.64
CA ASN A 50 -17.27 8.84 9.65
C ASN A 50 -16.58 8.62 8.28
N PRO A 51 -15.35 9.14 8.09
CA PRO A 51 -14.67 9.07 6.79
C PRO A 51 -14.23 7.66 6.47
N ALA A 52 -14.07 7.37 5.16
CA ALA A 52 -13.50 6.11 4.72
C ALA A 52 -12.08 5.92 5.28
N ALA A 53 -11.76 4.72 5.75
CA ALA A 53 -10.46 4.43 6.38
C ALA A 53 -9.27 4.71 5.45
N SER A 54 -9.46 4.56 4.13
CA SER A 54 -8.45 4.85 3.11
C SER A 54 -8.32 6.33 2.73
N SER A 55 -9.25 7.20 3.17
CA SER A 55 -9.29 8.62 2.75
C SER A 55 -10.06 9.47 3.73
N SER A 56 -9.35 10.19 4.61
CA SER A 56 -9.94 11.11 5.62
C SER A 56 -10.83 12.20 5.02
N ASP A 57 -10.62 12.55 3.75
CA ASP A 57 -11.36 13.59 3.03
C ASP A 57 -12.66 13.07 2.39
N THR A 58 -12.84 11.74 2.38
CA THR A 58 -14.03 11.09 1.82
C THR A 58 -14.99 10.73 2.95
N THR A 59 -16.00 11.56 3.19
CA THR A 59 -17.00 11.38 4.25
C THR A 59 -18.30 10.73 3.81
N HIS A 60 -18.45 10.50 2.49
CA HIS A 60 -19.56 9.82 1.85
C HIS A 60 -19.05 9.22 0.53
N PRO A 61 -19.55 8.08 0.03
CA PRO A 61 -19.11 7.50 -1.25
C PRO A 61 -19.05 8.50 -2.42
N HIS A 62 -19.90 9.49 -2.40
CA HIS A 62 -19.96 10.55 -3.42
C HIS A 62 -19.57 11.93 -2.92
N VAL A 63 -18.97 12.07 -1.71
CA VAL A 63 -18.47 13.36 -1.19
C VAL A 63 -17.02 13.23 -0.80
N ARG A 64 -16.18 14.08 -1.42
CA ARG A 64 -14.76 14.25 -1.09
C ARG A 64 -14.44 15.74 -0.97
N ASP A 65 -13.67 16.12 0.04
CA ASP A 65 -13.32 17.53 0.31
C ASP A 65 -14.56 18.46 0.36
N SER A 66 -15.68 17.98 0.91
CA SER A 66 -16.98 18.66 0.92
C SER A 66 -17.62 18.89 -0.46
N TYR A 67 -17.12 18.26 -1.54
CA TYR A 67 -17.69 18.35 -2.88
C TYR A 67 -18.42 17.07 -3.24
N LEU A 68 -19.67 17.25 -3.73
CA LEU A 68 -20.50 16.15 -4.19
C LEU A 68 -20.14 15.75 -5.63
N CYS A 69 -19.94 14.45 -5.85
CA CYS A 69 -20.01 13.84 -7.18
C CYS A 69 -21.50 13.69 -7.54
N GLU A 70 -21.99 14.59 -8.37
CA GLU A 70 -23.42 14.69 -8.70
C GLU A 70 -23.93 13.55 -9.58
N GLY A 71 -23.02 12.80 -10.23
CA GLY A 71 -23.37 11.70 -11.13
C GLY A 71 -24.48 12.08 -12.14
N ASP A 72 -25.47 11.23 -12.25
CA ASP A 72 -26.64 11.44 -13.13
C ASP A 72 -27.54 12.59 -12.67
N GLY A 73 -27.46 12.99 -11.40
CA GLY A 73 -28.20 14.13 -10.83
C GLY A 73 -27.71 15.50 -11.33
N ARG A 74 -26.53 15.58 -11.92
CA ARG A 74 -25.85 16.84 -12.30
C ARG A 74 -26.70 17.77 -13.16
N ALA A 75 -27.36 17.23 -14.17
CA ALA A 75 -28.18 18.05 -15.09
C ALA A 75 -29.41 18.64 -14.37
N ALA A 76 -30.04 17.85 -13.51
CA ALA A 76 -31.22 18.26 -12.74
C ALA A 76 -30.85 19.31 -11.67
N ILE A 77 -29.75 19.11 -10.94
CA ILE A 77 -29.23 20.03 -9.92
C ILE A 77 -28.90 21.39 -10.56
N ARG A 78 -28.15 21.38 -11.65
CA ARG A 78 -27.81 22.62 -12.39
C ARG A 78 -29.06 23.36 -12.90
N LYS A 79 -30.03 22.63 -13.46
CA LYS A 79 -31.26 23.22 -13.94
C LYS A 79 -32.08 23.83 -12.80
N ALA A 80 -32.15 23.18 -11.63
CA ALA A 80 -32.83 23.73 -10.47
C ALA A 80 -32.17 25.04 -9.99
N LEU A 81 -30.84 25.11 -9.92
CA LEU A 81 -30.09 26.32 -9.56
C LEU A 81 -30.30 27.45 -10.59
N GLN A 82 -30.18 27.16 -11.90
CA GLN A 82 -30.40 28.15 -12.96
C GLN A 82 -31.80 28.75 -12.96
N GLN A 83 -32.79 27.99 -12.50
CA GLN A 83 -34.19 28.42 -12.44
C GLN A 83 -34.57 29.00 -11.07
N GLY A 84 -33.62 29.09 -10.13
CA GLY A 84 -33.89 29.57 -8.76
C GLY A 84 -34.77 28.64 -7.92
N ARG A 85 -34.94 27.37 -8.32
CA ARG A 85 -35.76 26.39 -7.62
C ARG A 85 -34.97 25.75 -6.48
N LEU A 86 -34.75 26.53 -5.41
CA LEU A 86 -33.90 26.15 -4.31
C LEU A 86 -34.39 24.88 -3.57
N LEU A 87 -35.73 24.75 -3.38
CA LEU A 87 -36.29 23.54 -2.75
C LEU A 87 -35.91 22.29 -3.57
N ASP A 88 -36.11 22.35 -4.88
CA ASP A 88 -35.79 21.21 -5.77
C ASP A 88 -34.30 20.90 -5.73
N PHE A 89 -33.44 21.94 -5.68
CA PHE A 89 -32.00 21.78 -5.54
C PHE A 89 -31.64 20.98 -4.28
N PHE A 90 -32.14 21.37 -3.11
CA PHE A 90 -31.83 20.67 -1.86
C PHE A 90 -32.40 19.24 -1.84
N VAL A 91 -33.59 19.04 -2.39
CA VAL A 91 -34.19 17.68 -2.54
C VAL A 91 -33.34 16.80 -3.43
N LEU A 92 -32.89 17.31 -4.58
CA LEU A 92 -32.05 16.55 -5.52
C LEU A 92 -30.69 16.17 -4.92
N VAL A 93 -30.01 17.12 -4.24
CA VAL A 93 -28.75 16.85 -3.57
C VAL A 93 -28.93 15.80 -2.47
N ARG A 94 -30.00 15.91 -1.67
CA ARG A 94 -30.34 14.90 -0.66
C ARG A 94 -30.58 13.52 -1.29
N GLN A 95 -31.31 13.43 -2.39
CA GLN A 95 -31.53 12.17 -3.11
C GLN A 95 -30.23 11.53 -3.59
N VAL A 96 -29.27 12.33 -4.09
CA VAL A 96 -27.94 11.82 -4.46
C VAL A 96 -27.21 11.27 -3.23
N LEU A 97 -27.30 11.92 -2.08
CA LEU A 97 -26.70 11.41 -0.84
C LEU A 97 -27.37 10.14 -0.30
N GLU A 98 -28.66 9.97 -0.53
CA GLU A 98 -29.41 8.76 -0.16
C GLU A 98 -29.21 7.59 -1.16
N THR A 99 -28.58 7.87 -2.31
CA THR A 99 -28.36 6.89 -3.37
C THR A 99 -26.91 6.43 -3.39
N TYR A 100 -26.69 5.12 -3.42
CA TYR A 100 -25.36 4.55 -3.57
C TYR A 100 -25.16 3.95 -4.97
N SER A 101 -24.14 4.45 -5.69
CA SER A 101 -23.69 3.91 -6.98
C SER A 101 -22.23 3.50 -6.84
N PRO A 102 -21.91 2.19 -6.80
CA PRO A 102 -20.53 1.71 -6.60
C PRO A 102 -19.58 2.08 -7.74
N ASP A 103 -20.12 2.28 -8.96
CA ASP A 103 -19.29 2.55 -10.15
C ASP A 103 -18.76 4.00 -10.20
N THR A 104 -19.42 4.91 -9.47
CA THR A 104 -19.05 6.34 -9.42
C THR A 104 -18.59 6.80 -8.04
N ALA A 105 -18.50 5.87 -7.08
CA ALA A 105 -18.06 6.16 -5.73
C ALA A 105 -16.55 6.46 -5.67
N TYR A 106 -16.14 7.43 -4.88
CA TYR A 106 -14.72 7.69 -4.56
C TYR A 106 -14.11 6.54 -3.77
N VAL A 107 -14.87 6.01 -2.79
CA VAL A 107 -14.57 4.80 -2.04
C VAL A 107 -15.86 3.98 -1.98
N LYS A 108 -15.76 2.68 -2.27
CA LYS A 108 -16.93 1.79 -2.17
C LYS A 108 -17.27 1.54 -0.72
N LEU A 109 -18.56 1.35 -0.43
CA LEU A 109 -19.02 1.02 0.93
C LEU A 109 -18.47 -0.34 1.42
N THR A 110 -18.21 -1.28 0.51
CA THR A 110 -17.52 -2.55 0.85
C THR A 110 -16.10 -2.35 1.38
N ASP A 111 -15.49 -1.24 1.03
CA ASP A 111 -14.10 -0.92 1.34
C ASP A 111 -14.01 0.24 2.35
N TRP A 112 -15.17 0.63 2.97
CA TRP A 112 -15.27 1.83 3.80
C TRP A 112 -14.40 1.76 5.05
N ASP A 113 -14.48 0.65 5.76
CA ASP A 113 -13.70 0.34 6.95
C ASP A 113 -12.42 -0.46 6.61
N GLY A 114 -12.11 -0.56 5.32
CA GLY A 114 -10.95 -1.31 4.84
C GLY A 114 -9.63 -0.66 5.19
N ARG A 115 -8.58 -1.48 5.33
CA ARG A 115 -7.23 -1.08 5.71
C ARG A 115 -6.27 -1.22 4.54
N ASN A 116 -5.29 -0.31 4.46
CA ASN A 116 -4.28 -0.38 3.40
C ASN A 116 -3.19 -1.38 3.80
N CYS A 117 -2.94 -2.36 2.94
CA CYS A 117 -1.79 -3.24 3.08
C CYS A 117 -0.48 -2.43 2.96
N SER A 118 0.39 -2.51 3.97
CA SER A 118 1.68 -1.81 3.99
C SER A 118 2.65 -2.31 2.91
N ASP A 119 2.51 -3.57 2.49
CA ASP A 119 3.42 -4.17 1.49
C ASP A 119 3.01 -3.87 0.04
N CYS A 120 1.72 -3.96 -0.31
CA CYS A 120 1.26 -3.77 -1.69
C CYS A 120 0.35 -2.54 -1.90
N GLY A 121 -0.05 -1.84 -0.83
CA GLY A 121 -0.93 -0.67 -0.89
C GLY A 121 -2.39 -0.98 -1.22
N ARG A 122 -2.77 -2.27 -1.37
CA ARG A 122 -4.16 -2.67 -1.65
C ARG A 122 -5.02 -2.43 -0.43
N LEU A 123 -6.21 -1.90 -0.66
CA LEU A 123 -7.25 -1.82 0.36
C LEU A 123 -7.89 -3.19 0.55
N VAL A 124 -8.00 -3.64 1.78
CA VAL A 124 -8.59 -4.93 2.16
C VAL A 124 -9.55 -4.74 3.33
N GLY A 125 -10.56 -5.60 3.41
CA GLY A 125 -11.45 -5.65 4.57
C GLY A 125 -10.75 -6.21 5.81
N ASP A 126 -11.36 -6.00 6.97
CA ASP A 126 -10.81 -6.47 8.26
C ASP A 126 -10.55 -7.98 8.28
N ASP A 127 -11.41 -8.78 7.62
CA ASP A 127 -11.28 -10.25 7.57
C ASP A 127 -10.06 -10.72 6.77
N ASP A 128 -9.57 -9.91 5.84
CA ASP A 128 -8.42 -10.20 4.97
C ASP A 128 -7.15 -9.47 5.40
N CYS A 129 -7.15 -8.87 6.59
CA CYS A 129 -6.06 -8.07 7.12
C CYS A 129 -5.37 -8.78 8.29
N HIS A 130 -4.04 -8.80 8.29
CA HIS A 130 -3.20 -9.34 9.35
C HIS A 130 -2.26 -8.25 9.86
N CYS A 131 -2.00 -8.23 11.17
CA CYS A 131 -0.98 -7.36 11.75
C CYS A 131 0.38 -8.05 11.76
N CYS A 132 1.41 -7.35 11.37
CA CYS A 132 2.78 -7.81 11.52
C CYS A 132 3.18 -7.80 13.00
N GLU A 133 3.48 -8.96 13.58
CA GLU A 133 3.88 -9.11 14.99
C GLU A 133 5.14 -8.32 15.39
N ARG A 134 5.86 -7.80 14.41
CA ARG A 134 7.10 -7.06 14.67
C ARG A 134 6.94 -5.54 14.69
N CYS A 135 6.24 -4.99 13.72
CA CYS A 135 6.05 -3.53 13.56
C CYS A 135 4.61 -3.07 13.82
N GLY A 136 3.64 -3.98 13.86
CA GLY A 136 2.23 -3.64 13.96
C GLY A 136 1.59 -3.19 12.65
N ASP A 137 2.35 -3.11 11.55
CA ASP A 137 1.83 -2.71 10.25
C ASP A 137 0.83 -3.75 9.73
N GLU A 138 -0.20 -3.28 9.06
CA GLU A 138 -1.25 -4.09 8.49
C GLU A 138 -0.87 -4.59 7.11
N VAL A 139 -1.05 -5.88 6.87
CA VAL A 139 -0.76 -6.56 5.59
C VAL A 139 -1.92 -7.44 5.17
N CYS A 140 -2.22 -7.49 3.88
CA CYS A 140 -3.26 -8.36 3.36
C CYS A 140 -2.84 -9.84 3.44
N SER A 141 -3.83 -10.74 3.38
CA SER A 141 -3.61 -12.20 3.42
C SER A 141 -2.68 -12.71 2.32
N GLU A 142 -2.59 -12.02 1.16
CA GLU A 142 -1.66 -12.38 0.08
C GLU A 142 -0.21 -11.97 0.36
N CYS A 143 0.00 -10.87 1.11
CA CYS A 143 1.34 -10.36 1.46
C CYS A 143 1.82 -10.91 2.81
N ALA A 144 0.91 -11.24 3.71
CA ALA A 144 1.25 -11.77 5.02
C ALA A 144 2.00 -13.08 4.92
N THR A 145 3.17 -13.14 5.55
CA THR A 145 3.98 -14.35 5.64
C THR A 145 3.80 -15.00 7.01
N SER A 146 3.24 -16.21 7.04
CA SER A 146 3.17 -17.01 8.28
C SER A 146 4.50 -17.68 8.56
N CYS A 147 5.04 -17.48 9.75
CA CYS A 147 6.29 -18.09 10.18
C CYS A 147 6.08 -19.56 10.54
N ASN A 148 6.85 -20.48 9.95
CA ASN A 148 6.75 -21.93 10.22
C ASN A 148 7.21 -22.36 11.62
N ASN A 149 7.76 -21.45 12.44
CA ASN A 149 8.20 -21.78 13.80
C ASN A 149 7.30 -21.17 14.88
N CYS A 150 6.91 -19.89 14.78
CA CYS A 150 6.04 -19.24 15.77
C CYS A 150 4.59 -19.12 15.31
N PHE A 151 4.28 -19.42 14.05
CA PHE A 151 2.95 -19.39 13.44
C PHE A 151 2.30 -18.01 13.37
N GLU A 152 3.04 -16.95 13.68
CA GLU A 152 2.59 -15.56 13.61
C GLU A 152 2.77 -14.98 12.20
N HIS A 153 2.05 -13.87 11.92
CA HIS A 153 2.07 -13.18 10.63
C HIS A 153 3.09 -12.03 10.63
N PHE A 154 3.77 -11.87 9.50
CA PHE A 154 4.80 -10.84 9.33
C PHE A 154 4.69 -10.20 7.94
N CYS A 155 5.03 -8.90 7.85
CA CYS A 155 5.20 -8.20 6.59
C CYS A 155 6.48 -8.66 5.87
N SER A 156 6.64 -8.29 4.61
CA SER A 156 7.79 -8.66 3.77
C SER A 156 9.14 -8.22 4.37
N TYR A 157 9.18 -7.12 5.14
CA TYR A 157 10.39 -6.66 5.83
C TYR A 157 10.80 -7.52 7.01
N HIS A 158 9.84 -8.19 7.66
CA HIS A 158 10.08 -8.94 8.90
C HIS A 158 10.01 -10.45 8.72
N ALA A 159 9.84 -10.91 7.49
CA ALA A 159 9.87 -12.31 7.10
C ALA A 159 10.97 -12.56 6.05
N GLY A 160 11.32 -13.83 5.90
CA GLY A 160 12.25 -14.30 4.89
C GLY A 160 12.13 -15.81 4.73
N THR A 161 12.86 -16.39 3.78
CA THR A 161 12.89 -17.81 3.51
C THR A 161 14.17 -18.47 4.05
N CYS A 162 14.07 -19.69 4.49
CA CYS A 162 15.23 -20.49 4.86
C CYS A 162 15.98 -20.92 3.58
N GLY A 163 17.27 -20.62 3.49
CA GLY A 163 18.09 -20.92 2.32
C GLY A 163 18.35 -22.42 2.07
N SER A 164 17.76 -23.33 2.88
CA SER A 164 17.91 -24.78 2.71
C SER A 164 16.60 -25.52 2.45
N CYS A 165 15.51 -25.15 3.17
CA CYS A 165 14.22 -25.82 3.02
C CYS A 165 13.15 -24.97 2.34
N ASP A 166 13.47 -23.73 1.94
CA ASP A 166 12.63 -22.75 1.26
C ASP A 166 11.31 -22.40 1.99
N LYS A 167 11.18 -22.79 3.25
CA LYS A 167 10.02 -22.44 4.06
C LYS A 167 10.13 -21.01 4.60
N PRO A 168 8.98 -20.30 4.74
CA PRO A 168 8.95 -18.97 5.28
C PRO A 168 9.12 -18.95 6.81
N PHE A 169 9.86 -17.97 7.31
CA PHE A 169 10.09 -17.72 8.73
C PHE A 169 10.20 -16.21 8.99
N CYS A 170 9.87 -15.79 10.20
CA CYS A 170 10.19 -14.43 10.62
C CYS A 170 11.71 -14.26 10.84
N ASN A 171 12.17 -13.02 10.77
CA ASN A 171 13.60 -12.69 10.93
C ASN A 171 14.19 -13.07 12.31
N ARG A 172 13.34 -13.34 13.33
CA ARG A 172 13.78 -13.86 14.63
C ARG A 172 13.99 -15.38 14.64
N CYS A 173 13.27 -16.09 13.78
CA CYS A 173 13.35 -17.54 13.67
C CYS A 173 14.38 -18.01 12.64
N LEU A 174 14.95 -17.06 11.88
CA LEU A 174 16.11 -17.28 11.02
C LEU A 174 17.38 -16.89 11.73
N ALA A 175 18.43 -17.70 11.59
CA ALA A 175 19.77 -17.40 12.07
C ALA A 175 20.76 -17.42 10.89
N ALA A 176 21.82 -16.63 11.01
CA ALA A 176 22.85 -16.59 9.99
C ALA A 176 23.84 -17.75 10.14
N CYS A 177 24.19 -18.38 9.03
CA CYS A 177 25.32 -19.33 8.98
C CYS A 177 26.63 -18.59 9.21
N GLN A 178 27.47 -19.07 10.13
CA GLN A 178 28.74 -18.41 10.45
C GLN A 178 29.76 -18.43 9.29
N ALA A 179 29.64 -19.40 8.39
CA ALA A 179 30.58 -19.56 7.27
C ALA A 179 30.17 -18.73 6.05
N CYS A 180 28.87 -18.71 5.67
CA CYS A 180 28.44 -18.04 4.43
C CYS A 180 27.52 -16.82 4.66
N GLY A 181 27.09 -16.56 5.90
CA GLY A 181 26.19 -15.45 6.21
C GLY A 181 24.72 -15.64 5.78
N GLY A 182 24.40 -16.73 5.06
CA GLY A 182 23.03 -17.03 4.62
C GLY A 182 22.09 -17.27 5.81
N LYS A 183 20.78 -17.01 5.61
CA LYS A 183 19.75 -17.16 6.65
C LYS A 183 19.11 -18.53 6.59
N PHE A 184 19.03 -19.23 7.72
CA PHE A 184 18.51 -20.58 7.83
C PHE A 184 17.63 -20.73 9.08
N CYS A 185 16.65 -21.62 9.04
CA CYS A 185 15.88 -21.99 10.22
C CYS A 185 16.69 -22.88 11.16
N LYS A 186 16.23 -23.02 12.41
CA LYS A 186 16.93 -23.81 13.43
C LYS A 186 17.11 -25.27 13.05
N GLU A 187 16.16 -25.85 12.31
CA GLU A 187 16.24 -27.25 11.88
C GLU A 187 17.30 -27.48 10.78
N CYS A 188 17.56 -26.46 9.94
CA CYS A 188 18.56 -26.53 8.87
C CYS A 188 19.93 -26.03 9.29
N LEU A 189 20.05 -25.37 10.45
CA LEU A 189 21.30 -24.85 10.97
C LEU A 189 21.78 -25.73 12.11
N ASP A 190 22.86 -26.45 11.92
CA ASP A 190 23.50 -27.29 12.92
C ASP A 190 24.89 -26.73 13.25
N GLU A 191 25.23 -26.64 14.55
CA GLU A 191 26.45 -26.02 15.04
C GLU A 191 26.75 -24.65 14.39
N LYS A 192 25.70 -23.88 14.07
CA LYS A 192 25.73 -22.56 13.38
C LYS A 192 26.26 -22.62 11.94
N LYS A 193 26.33 -23.78 11.31
CA LYS A 193 26.66 -23.97 9.90
C LYS A 193 25.46 -24.53 9.12
N CYS A 194 25.28 -24.05 7.90
CA CYS A 194 24.27 -24.60 6.99
C CYS A 194 24.75 -25.93 6.38
N PRO A 195 23.83 -26.74 5.78
CA PRO A 195 24.21 -28.04 5.20
C PRO A 195 25.35 -27.95 4.16
N THR A 196 25.30 -26.94 3.29
CA THR A 196 26.34 -26.73 2.27
C THR A 196 27.70 -26.40 2.85
N CYS A 197 27.76 -25.63 3.96
CA CYS A 197 29.03 -25.27 4.58
C CYS A 197 29.58 -26.37 5.48
N ARG A 198 28.72 -27.25 6.00
CA ARG A 198 29.16 -28.45 6.74
C ARG A 198 29.85 -29.46 5.80
N GLY A 199 29.26 -29.73 4.64
CA GLY A 199 29.84 -30.65 3.66
C GLY A 199 31.20 -30.21 3.10
N ARG A 200 31.50 -28.89 3.12
CA ARG A 200 32.83 -28.41 2.70
C ARG A 200 33.94 -28.66 3.72
N ASP A 201 33.60 -28.79 4.99
CA ASP A 201 34.60 -29.13 6.02
C ASP A 201 34.96 -30.61 6.03
N GLU A 202 34.14 -31.46 5.40
CA GLU A 202 34.38 -32.90 5.28
C GLU A 202 35.23 -33.27 4.06
N ASP A 203 35.32 -32.38 3.05
CA ASP A 203 36.10 -32.58 1.82
C ASP A 203 37.57 -32.09 1.95
N VAL A 204 38.02 -31.63 3.13
CA VAL A 204 39.38 -31.23 3.39
C VAL A 204 40.08 -32.29 4.23
N CYS A 205 40.24 -33.50 3.72
CA CYS A 205 41.19 -34.46 4.25
C CYS A 205 41.67 -35.39 3.15
N GLU A 206 42.96 -35.59 3.20
CA GLU A 206 43.77 -36.55 2.47
C GLU A 206 44.28 -36.07 1.11
N TYR A 207 45.14 -35.04 1.15
CA TYR A 207 46.34 -35.11 0.32
C TYR A 207 47.33 -35.93 1.13
N GLU A 208 47.40 -37.21 0.82
CA GLU A 208 48.60 -37.99 1.20
C GLU A 208 49.80 -37.33 0.49
N ASP A 209 50.76 -36.86 1.29
CA ASP A 209 52.06 -36.49 0.84
C ASP A 209 52.68 -37.72 0.13
N ASP A 210 52.75 -37.64 -1.19
CA ASP A 210 53.59 -38.54 -1.97
C ASP A 210 55.01 -37.92 -2.06
N PRO A 211 56.02 -38.46 -1.37
CA PRO A 211 57.34 -37.89 -1.37
C PRO A 211 58.20 -38.54 -2.42
N ASP A 212 57.93 -38.32 -3.71
CA ASP A 212 58.93 -38.69 -4.77
C ASP A 212 58.54 -38.06 -6.12
N GLU A 213 59.13 -36.90 -6.36
CA GLU A 213 59.56 -36.57 -7.73
C GLU A 213 60.78 -35.63 -7.70
N PRO A 214 61.85 -36.00 -8.47
CA PRO A 214 63.11 -35.22 -8.46
C PRO A 214 63.03 -34.05 -9.46
N ASP A 215 63.73 -33.02 -9.01
CA ASP A 215 64.34 -31.90 -9.70
C ASP A 215 64.64 -32.11 -11.19
N ALA A 216 64.13 -31.25 -12.06
CA ALA A 216 64.72 -30.99 -13.36
C ALA A 216 64.55 -29.49 -13.70
N SER A 217 65.68 -28.90 -13.63
CA SER A 217 66.09 -27.54 -14.04
C SER A 217 65.75 -27.19 -15.49
N ASP A 218 65.74 -25.90 -15.69
CA ASP A 218 66.21 -25.10 -16.83
C ASP A 218 65.21 -24.57 -17.87
N ALA A 219 65.39 -23.30 -17.96
CA ALA A 219 65.54 -22.42 -19.14
C ALA A 219 64.35 -21.60 -19.63
N ASP A 220 64.46 -20.38 -19.38
CA ASP A 220 64.63 -19.20 -20.27
C ASP A 220 63.47 -18.82 -21.26
N ASP A 221 63.35 -17.53 -21.21
CA ASP A 221 63.10 -16.49 -22.23
C ASP A 221 61.64 -16.02 -22.51
N ALA A 222 61.48 -14.84 -22.07
CA ALA A 222 61.32 -13.54 -22.76
C ALA A 222 60.06 -13.29 -23.63
N ASP A 223 59.60 -12.12 -23.41
CA ASP A 223 59.08 -11.06 -24.28
C ASP A 223 57.56 -10.87 -24.43
N ASP A 224 57.22 -9.74 -23.81
CA ASP A 224 56.61 -8.52 -24.42
C ASP A 224 55.24 -8.62 -25.16
N ALA A 225 54.31 -7.88 -24.66
CA ALA A 225 53.67 -6.77 -25.32
C ALA A 225 52.35 -6.29 -24.69
N ALA A 226 52.39 -5.03 -24.47
CA ALA A 226 51.36 -4.14 -24.06
C ALA A 226 50.07 -4.17 -24.91
N GLY A 227 48.94 -3.86 -24.26
CA GLY A 227 47.71 -3.56 -24.99
C GLY A 227 46.50 -3.23 -24.09
N SER A 228 46.53 -2.06 -23.60
CA SER A 228 45.55 -0.97 -23.77
C SER A 228 44.16 -1.16 -23.17
N PHE A 229 43.96 -0.44 -22.12
CA PHE A 229 42.72 0.01 -21.52
C PHE A 229 41.81 0.78 -22.47
N HIS A 230 40.50 0.57 -22.40
CA HIS A 230 39.52 1.64 -22.62
C HIS A 230 38.27 1.41 -21.76
N PRO A 231 37.87 2.46 -20.99
CA PRO A 231 36.61 2.44 -20.24
C PRO A 231 35.46 2.97 -21.10
N VAL A 232 34.31 2.31 -21.08
CA VAL A 232 33.09 2.80 -21.70
C VAL A 232 32.34 3.68 -20.71
N ARG A 233 32.07 4.89 -21.15
CA ARG A 233 31.38 5.97 -20.46
C ARG A 233 29.87 5.73 -20.40
N LEU A 234 29.30 6.08 -19.25
CA LEU A 234 27.89 6.35 -18.98
C LEU A 234 27.31 7.38 -19.96
N GLY A 235 26.17 7.03 -20.58
CA GLY A 235 25.31 7.96 -21.30
C GLY A 235 24.23 8.53 -20.39
N GLN A 236 24.27 9.84 -20.20
CA GLN A 236 23.18 10.66 -19.63
C GLN A 236 22.04 10.75 -20.67
N ALA A 237 20.82 10.51 -20.24
CA ALA A 237 19.64 10.86 -21.01
C ALA A 237 19.08 12.19 -20.52
N ALA A 238 18.95 13.11 -21.47
CA ALA A 238 18.50 14.47 -21.30
C ALA A 238 16.98 14.56 -21.09
N VAL A 239 16.63 15.52 -20.23
CA VAL A 239 15.30 16.13 -20.07
C VAL A 239 15.05 17.03 -21.30
N LEU A 240 13.83 16.98 -21.87
CA LEU A 240 13.25 18.08 -22.64
C LEU A 240 11.72 18.06 -22.56
N ALA A 241 11.23 19.20 -22.07
CA ALA A 241 10.00 19.96 -22.32
C ALA A 241 8.66 19.30 -22.05
#